data_31d3a297929fed3d303754ad606c0c6c
#
_entry.id   31d3a297929fed3d303754ad606c0c6c
#
_cell.length_a   1.000
_cell.length_b   1.000
_cell.length_c   1.000
_cell.angle_alpha   90.00
_cell.angle_beta   90.00
_cell.angle_gamma   90.00
#
_symmetry.space_group_name_H-M   'P 1'
#
loop_
_entity.id
_entity.type
_entity.pdbx_description
1 polymer ?
#
loop_
_entity_poly.entity_id
_entity_poly.type
_entity_poly.pdbx_seq_one_letter_code
_entity_poly.pdbx_strand_id
1 'polypeptide(L)'
;SVVTSGVAGGIGTWKNYLSYSNIQWVEQGGNKLYVLASNSLYSYNRNDQSIRTYDKINGLSDMDIKFIGWNQAARRLVIVYSDNNIDLLDDKGNVRNVPDYYLKALTVNKTVNGIDMSGAFCYLSTGFGIVKLNVAKAEISDSYNLAFPVNYCYIEGNYIYAASESNGLYRAALSANLLDRSNWTSAGSYVVRSRTMAADLLAQAKTLNPGGPKSNTFIWTDFHNNRLYSTGGNFNPDANNWENPGVVQVLQGDDW
;
A
#
# COMPACT_ATOMS: atom_id res chain seq x y z
N SER A 1 -14.87 40.92 34.92
CA SER A 1 -15.37 40.00 33.92
C SER A 1 -14.23 39.54 33.02
N VAL A 2 -13.82 38.29 33.20
CA VAL A 2 -12.82 37.64 32.36
C VAL A 2 -13.60 36.99 31.21
N VAL A 3 -13.43 37.50 30.00
CA VAL A 3 -13.95 36.86 28.78
C VAL A 3 -12.91 35.81 28.37
N THR A 4 -13.19 34.58 28.67
CA THR A 4 -12.47 33.46 28.07
C THR A 4 -12.97 33.30 26.64
N SER A 5 -12.16 33.71 25.65
CA SER A 5 -12.38 33.36 24.26
C SER A 5 -12.13 31.87 24.09
N GLY A 6 -13.20 31.10 24.14
CA GLY A 6 -13.15 29.71 23.64
C GLY A 6 -12.86 29.74 22.16
N VAL A 7 -11.76 29.15 21.74
CA VAL A 7 -11.53 28.83 20.33
C VAL A 7 -12.53 27.76 19.96
N ALA A 8 -13.63 28.19 19.33
CA ALA A 8 -14.56 27.26 18.71
C ALA A 8 -13.79 26.56 17.57
N GLY A 9 -13.39 25.31 17.77
CA GLY A 9 -12.97 24.45 16.68
C GLY A 9 -14.10 24.46 15.64
N GLY A 10 -13.78 24.86 14.39
CA GLY A 10 -14.78 24.97 13.34
C GLY A 10 -15.56 23.68 13.20
N ILE A 11 -16.88 23.78 13.26
CA ILE A 11 -17.80 22.68 12.99
C ILE A 11 -17.48 22.19 11.56
N GLY A 12 -16.91 20.97 11.45
CA GLY A 12 -16.64 20.32 10.15
C GLY A 12 -15.19 20.06 9.78
N THR A 13 -14.20 20.31 10.66
CA THR A 13 -12.82 19.85 10.44
C THR A 13 -12.65 18.43 11.00
N TRP A 14 -12.58 17.46 10.09
CA TRP A 14 -12.24 16.09 10.46
C TRP A 14 -10.73 15.92 10.52
N LYS A 15 -10.21 15.37 11.60
CA LYS A 15 -8.82 15.00 11.75
C LYS A 15 -8.73 13.48 11.83
N ASN A 16 -7.92 12.89 10.98
CA ASN A 16 -7.70 11.46 10.97
C ASN A 16 -6.45 11.14 11.82
N TYR A 17 -6.61 10.26 12.79
CA TYR A 17 -5.53 9.83 13.66
C TYR A 17 -5.13 8.41 13.30
N LEU A 18 -4.17 8.30 12.37
CA LEU A 18 -3.64 7.01 11.92
C LEU A 18 -2.33 6.68 12.64
N SER A 19 -2.12 5.39 12.90
CA SER A 19 -0.84 4.88 13.41
C SER A 19 0.17 4.74 12.29
N TYR A 20 1.43 5.09 12.59
CA TYR A 20 2.58 4.91 11.69
C TYR A 20 3.73 4.18 12.39
N SER A 21 3.42 3.36 13.40
CA SER A 21 4.43 2.76 14.28
C SER A 21 5.09 1.51 13.74
N ASN A 22 4.40 0.75 12.88
CA ASN A 22 4.90 -0.50 12.32
C ASN A 22 5.31 -0.32 10.86
N ILE A 23 6.62 -0.16 10.61
CA ILE A 23 7.15 0.02 9.26
C ILE A 23 7.10 -1.30 8.50
N GLN A 24 6.37 -1.32 7.39
CA GLN A 24 6.16 -2.47 6.53
C GLN A 24 6.99 -2.39 5.25
N TRP A 25 7.14 -1.18 4.69
CA TRP A 25 7.92 -0.93 3.50
C TRP A 25 8.38 0.51 3.38
N VAL A 26 9.50 0.73 2.71
CA VAL A 26 10.06 2.06 2.41
C VAL A 26 10.45 2.13 0.94
N GLU A 27 10.16 3.27 0.30
CA GLU A 27 10.50 3.56 -1.09
C GLU A 27 11.10 4.96 -1.20
N GLN A 28 12.11 5.11 -2.06
CA GLN A 28 12.62 6.41 -2.42
C GLN A 28 12.03 6.85 -3.77
N GLY A 29 11.45 8.03 -3.82
CA GLY A 29 10.95 8.64 -5.04
C GLY A 29 11.41 10.09 -5.15
N GLY A 30 12.34 10.39 -6.06
CA GLY A 30 12.96 11.70 -6.13
C GLY A 30 13.64 12.09 -4.83
N ASN A 31 13.28 13.24 -4.24
CA ASN A 31 13.79 13.71 -2.96
C ASN A 31 12.95 13.29 -1.75
N LYS A 32 11.98 12.41 -1.96
CA LYS A 32 11.08 11.95 -0.91
C LYS A 32 11.36 10.50 -0.52
N LEU A 33 11.22 10.23 0.77
CA LEU A 33 11.11 8.90 1.33
C LEU A 33 9.64 8.63 1.60
N TYR A 34 9.10 7.58 0.97
CA TYR A 34 7.74 7.12 1.20
C TYR A 34 7.77 5.93 2.15
N VAL A 35 6.96 5.97 3.19
CA VAL A 35 6.93 4.93 4.22
C VAL A 35 5.53 4.37 4.34
N LEU A 36 5.41 3.06 4.17
CA LEU A 36 4.23 2.30 4.52
C LEU A 36 4.41 1.78 5.93
N ALA A 37 3.57 2.25 6.83
CA ALA A 37 3.60 1.86 8.23
C ALA A 37 2.18 1.66 8.77
N SER A 38 1.93 0.55 9.44
CA SER A 38 0.61 0.16 9.95
C SER A 38 -0.51 0.32 8.91
N ASN A 39 -0.26 -0.14 7.68
CA ASN A 39 -1.13 -0.03 6.49
C ASN A 39 -1.48 1.40 6.06
N SER A 40 -0.72 2.38 6.50
CA SER A 40 -0.89 3.80 6.20
C SER A 40 0.38 4.38 5.60
N LEU A 41 0.24 5.50 4.89
CA LEU A 41 1.33 6.12 4.14
C LEU A 41 1.69 7.48 4.71
N TYR A 42 2.98 7.74 4.83
CA TYR A 42 3.52 9.09 4.95
C TYR A 42 4.76 9.27 4.09
N SER A 43 5.13 10.50 3.83
CA SER A 43 6.37 10.85 3.14
C SER A 43 7.20 11.83 3.94
N TYR A 44 8.50 11.74 3.76
CA TYR A 44 9.49 12.70 4.27
C TYR A 44 10.17 13.36 3.09
N ASN A 45 10.09 14.69 3.04
CA ASN A 45 10.78 15.49 2.03
C ASN A 45 12.18 15.83 2.54
N ARG A 46 13.21 15.33 1.85
CA ARG A 46 14.60 15.52 2.25
C ARG A 46 15.12 16.94 2.03
N ASN A 47 14.45 17.74 1.19
CA ASN A 47 14.88 19.12 0.93
C ASN A 47 14.49 20.06 2.07
N ASP A 48 13.26 19.98 2.55
CA ASP A 48 12.71 20.86 3.60
C ASP A 48 12.45 20.14 4.92
N GLN A 49 12.71 18.82 4.99
CA GLN A 49 12.54 17.97 6.17
C GLN A 49 11.07 17.87 6.65
N SER A 50 10.11 18.22 5.80
CA SER A 50 8.70 18.10 6.13
C SER A 50 8.20 16.67 6.04
N ILE A 51 7.24 16.34 6.91
CA ILE A 51 6.51 15.08 6.90
C ILE A 51 5.08 15.35 6.45
N ARG A 52 4.59 14.57 5.48
CA ARG A 52 3.21 14.61 5.03
C ARG A 52 2.59 13.24 5.23
N THR A 53 1.42 13.20 5.86
CA THR A 53 0.59 11.99 5.97
C THR A 53 -0.46 11.97 4.88
N TYR A 54 -0.80 10.77 4.40
CA TYR A 54 -1.76 10.56 3.33
C TYR A 54 -2.90 9.68 3.82
N ASP A 55 -4.13 10.14 3.62
CA ASP A 55 -5.35 9.43 3.99
C ASP A 55 -6.52 9.82 3.06
N LYS A 56 -7.71 9.28 3.32
CA LYS A 56 -8.91 9.62 2.54
C LYS A 56 -9.33 11.09 2.67
N ILE A 57 -9.01 11.74 3.78
CA ILE A 57 -9.37 13.15 3.99
C ILE A 57 -8.52 14.06 3.10
N ASN A 58 -7.24 13.73 2.90
CA ASN A 58 -6.31 14.55 2.14
C ASN A 58 -5.94 13.95 0.77
N GLY A 59 -6.78 13.11 0.18
CA GLY A 59 -6.75 12.80 -1.24
C GLY A 59 -6.64 11.33 -1.64
N LEU A 60 -6.33 10.40 -0.75
CA LEU A 60 -6.34 8.98 -1.09
C LEU A 60 -7.77 8.47 -1.33
N SER A 61 -7.91 7.52 -2.25
CA SER A 61 -9.20 6.96 -2.63
C SER A 61 -9.72 5.91 -1.67
N ASP A 62 -8.84 5.29 -0.88
CA ASP A 62 -9.17 4.18 -0.01
C ASP A 62 -8.32 4.17 1.26
N MET A 63 -8.48 3.14 2.06
CA MET A 63 -7.71 2.86 3.28
C MET A 63 -7.11 1.45 3.19
N ASP A 64 -6.24 1.12 4.14
CA ASP A 64 -5.64 -0.21 4.26
C ASP A 64 -4.74 -0.57 3.08
N ILE A 65 -3.59 0.11 3.04
CA ILE A 65 -2.60 -0.05 1.98
C ILE A 65 -1.84 -1.37 2.19
N LYS A 66 -1.77 -2.15 1.12
CA LYS A 66 -1.06 -3.43 1.10
C LYS A 66 0.35 -3.33 0.50
N PHE A 67 0.51 -2.61 -0.61
CA PHE A 67 1.78 -2.41 -1.29
C PHE A 67 1.98 -0.96 -1.69
N ILE A 68 3.22 -0.51 -1.61
CA ILE A 68 3.70 0.70 -2.28
C ILE A 68 4.93 0.36 -3.12
N GLY A 69 5.08 1.03 -4.26
CA GLY A 69 6.25 0.90 -5.12
C GLY A 69 6.42 2.15 -5.98
N TRP A 70 7.66 2.67 -6.04
CA TRP A 70 7.97 3.82 -6.88
C TRP A 70 8.23 3.40 -8.31
N ASN A 71 7.53 4.03 -9.25
CA ASN A 71 7.81 3.91 -10.67
C ASN A 71 8.65 5.10 -11.12
N GLN A 72 9.92 4.87 -11.39
CA GLN A 72 10.88 5.93 -11.73
C GLN A 72 10.57 6.58 -13.09
N ALA A 73 10.16 5.78 -14.08
CA ALA A 73 9.87 6.30 -15.41
C ALA A 73 8.64 7.22 -15.43
N ALA A 74 7.59 6.88 -14.72
CA ALA A 74 6.37 7.66 -14.60
C ALA A 74 6.42 8.72 -13.49
N ARG A 75 7.40 8.64 -12.58
CA ARG A 75 7.54 9.47 -11.38
C ARG A 75 6.27 9.48 -10.53
N ARG A 76 5.76 8.29 -10.28
CA ARG A 76 4.56 8.04 -9.47
C ARG A 76 4.79 6.87 -8.52
N LEU A 77 4.30 7.03 -7.29
CA LEU A 77 4.17 5.93 -6.34
C LEU A 77 2.90 5.16 -6.66
N VAL A 78 3.03 3.86 -6.88
CA VAL A 78 1.90 2.94 -7.01
C VAL A 78 1.48 2.52 -5.61
N ILE A 79 0.22 2.72 -5.28
CA ILE A 79 -0.39 2.37 -4.00
C ILE A 79 -1.46 1.33 -4.27
N VAL A 80 -1.28 0.11 -3.76
CA VAL A 80 -2.26 -0.98 -3.89
C VAL A 80 -2.91 -1.22 -2.53
N TYR A 81 -4.22 -1.10 -2.50
CA TYR A 81 -5.02 -1.34 -1.29
C TYR A 81 -5.41 -2.81 -1.15
N SER A 82 -5.77 -3.22 0.06
CA SER A 82 -6.16 -4.60 0.35
C SER A 82 -7.42 -5.06 -0.40
N ASP A 83 -8.27 -4.12 -0.82
CA ASP A 83 -9.46 -4.38 -1.65
C ASP A 83 -9.17 -4.40 -3.15
N ASN A 84 -7.90 -4.28 -3.56
CA ASN A 84 -7.41 -4.22 -4.95
C ASN A 84 -7.63 -2.87 -5.67
N ASN A 85 -8.11 -1.84 -4.98
CA ASN A 85 -8.09 -0.49 -5.53
C ASN A 85 -6.65 0.00 -5.68
N ILE A 86 -6.40 0.95 -6.58
CA ILE A 86 -5.07 1.46 -6.88
C ILE A 86 -5.12 2.98 -6.96
N ASP A 87 -4.19 3.64 -6.27
CA ASP A 87 -3.88 5.06 -6.45
C ASP A 87 -2.47 5.24 -6.98
N LEU A 88 -2.28 6.28 -7.76
CA LEU A 88 -0.98 6.74 -8.23
C LEU A 88 -0.72 8.13 -7.64
N LEU A 89 0.36 8.25 -6.88
CA LEU A 89 0.74 9.49 -6.21
C LEU A 89 1.99 10.05 -6.88
N ASP A 90 1.89 11.25 -7.46
CA ASP A 90 3.05 11.91 -8.04
C ASP A 90 3.93 12.61 -6.99
N ASP A 91 5.10 13.10 -7.41
CA ASP A 91 6.05 13.79 -6.53
C ASP A 91 5.60 15.20 -6.09
N LYS A 92 4.49 15.70 -6.64
CA LYS A 92 3.84 16.95 -6.23
C LYS A 92 2.69 16.74 -5.24
N GLY A 93 2.35 15.48 -4.97
CA GLY A 93 1.28 15.10 -4.06
C GLY A 93 -0.10 14.95 -4.72
N ASN A 94 -0.19 14.94 -6.05
CA ASN A 94 -1.44 14.66 -6.75
C ASN A 94 -1.71 13.18 -6.81
N VAL A 95 -2.96 12.80 -6.56
CA VAL A 95 -3.43 11.41 -6.59
C VAL A 95 -4.30 11.17 -7.81
N ARG A 96 -4.00 10.11 -8.55
CA ARG A 96 -4.83 9.59 -9.63
C ARG A 96 -5.32 8.20 -9.28
N ASN A 97 -6.63 8.03 -9.13
CA ASN A 97 -7.23 6.72 -8.87
C ASN A 97 -7.33 5.91 -10.18
N VAL A 98 -7.01 4.62 -10.08
CA VAL A 98 -7.19 3.64 -11.16
C VAL A 98 -8.09 2.52 -10.61
N PRO A 99 -9.43 2.68 -10.66
CA PRO A 99 -10.36 1.76 -10.06
C PRO A 99 -10.70 0.55 -10.95
N ASP A 100 -10.21 0.50 -12.17
CA ASP A 100 -10.63 -0.44 -13.22
C ASP A 100 -10.51 -1.89 -12.79
N TYR A 101 -9.39 -2.26 -12.17
CA TYR A 101 -9.19 -3.60 -11.65
C TYR A 101 -10.11 -3.89 -10.46
N TYR A 102 -10.22 -2.98 -9.52
CA TYR A 102 -11.08 -3.08 -8.35
C TYR A 102 -12.56 -3.29 -8.73
N LEU A 103 -13.05 -2.50 -9.70
CA LEU A 103 -14.44 -2.54 -10.14
C LEU A 103 -14.79 -3.72 -11.04
N LYS A 104 -13.77 -4.36 -11.64
CA LYS A 104 -14.02 -5.47 -12.55
C LYS A 104 -14.50 -6.71 -11.82
N ALA A 105 -15.73 -7.13 -12.10
CA ALA A 105 -16.28 -8.37 -11.59
C ALA A 105 -15.63 -9.57 -12.31
N LEU A 106 -14.88 -10.38 -11.56
CA LEU A 106 -14.24 -11.58 -12.03
C LEU A 106 -14.64 -12.75 -11.13
N THR A 107 -14.76 -13.93 -11.71
CA THR A 107 -15.04 -15.19 -10.99
C THR A 107 -13.77 -15.85 -10.44
N VAL A 108 -12.63 -15.22 -10.59
CA VAL A 108 -11.30 -15.68 -10.17
C VAL A 108 -10.82 -14.94 -8.91
N ASN A 109 -9.83 -15.52 -8.25
CA ASN A 109 -9.19 -14.86 -7.10
C ASN A 109 -8.37 -13.65 -7.57
N LYS A 110 -8.82 -12.46 -7.22
CA LYS A 110 -8.22 -11.16 -7.58
C LYS A 110 -7.13 -10.69 -6.62
N THR A 111 -6.82 -11.44 -5.57
CA THR A 111 -5.83 -11.04 -4.57
C THR A 111 -4.51 -10.66 -5.24
N VAL A 112 -4.00 -9.47 -4.94
CA VAL A 112 -2.67 -9.02 -5.37
C VAL A 112 -1.63 -9.56 -4.40
N ASN A 113 -0.69 -10.36 -4.90
CA ASN A 113 0.35 -11.01 -4.12
C ASN A 113 1.68 -10.25 -4.14
N GLY A 114 1.87 -9.37 -5.10
CA GLY A 114 3.08 -8.58 -5.26
C GLY A 114 2.98 -7.62 -6.42
N ILE A 115 3.90 -6.66 -6.44
CA ILE A 115 4.06 -5.68 -7.51
C ILE A 115 5.51 -5.63 -7.97
N ASP A 116 5.74 -5.47 -9.27
CA ASP A 116 7.06 -5.38 -9.89
C ASP A 116 7.05 -4.32 -10.99
N MET A 117 8.07 -3.45 -10.98
CA MET A 117 8.19 -2.37 -11.94
C MET A 117 9.06 -2.76 -13.13
N SER A 118 8.67 -2.35 -14.32
CA SER A 118 9.49 -2.41 -15.52
C SER A 118 9.14 -1.24 -16.45
N GLY A 119 10.10 -0.35 -16.71
CA GLY A 119 9.82 0.88 -17.44
C GLY A 119 8.73 1.70 -16.75
N ALA A 120 7.75 2.20 -17.52
CA ALA A 120 6.60 2.93 -17.01
C ALA A 120 5.42 2.01 -16.58
N PHE A 121 5.66 0.72 -16.45
CA PHE A 121 4.65 -0.26 -16.08
C PHE A 121 4.86 -0.82 -14.69
N CYS A 122 3.74 -1.17 -14.05
CA CYS A 122 3.69 -1.96 -12.84
C CYS A 122 2.97 -3.27 -13.16
N TYR A 123 3.62 -4.38 -12.89
CA TYR A 123 3.04 -5.71 -13.04
C TYR A 123 2.53 -6.18 -11.67
N LEU A 124 1.21 -6.40 -11.59
CA LEU A 124 0.58 -6.97 -10.39
C LEU A 124 0.50 -8.47 -10.56
N SER A 125 1.12 -9.19 -9.63
CA SER A 125 0.99 -10.64 -9.53
C SER A 125 -0.26 -10.96 -8.73
N THR A 126 -1.17 -11.75 -9.30
CA THR A 126 -2.50 -11.99 -8.75
C THR A 126 -2.80 -13.46 -8.56
N GLY A 127 -3.93 -13.78 -7.93
CA GLY A 127 -4.41 -15.14 -7.76
C GLY A 127 -4.76 -15.89 -9.06
N PHE A 128 -4.73 -15.22 -10.20
CA PHE A 128 -5.07 -15.83 -11.50
C PHE A 128 -4.02 -15.60 -12.61
N GLY A 129 -3.04 -14.78 -12.37
CA GLY A 129 -2.05 -14.40 -13.36
C GLY A 129 -1.43 -13.05 -13.10
N ILE A 130 -1.25 -12.25 -14.14
CA ILE A 130 -0.57 -10.95 -14.10
C ILE A 130 -1.48 -9.87 -14.68
N VAL A 131 -1.57 -8.73 -13.97
CA VAL A 131 -2.24 -7.53 -14.46
C VAL A 131 -1.18 -6.47 -14.73
N LYS A 132 -1.17 -5.92 -15.94
CA LYS A 132 -0.22 -4.89 -16.38
C LYS A 132 -0.86 -3.51 -16.26
N LEU A 133 -0.32 -2.70 -15.37
CA LEU A 133 -0.72 -1.31 -15.15
C LEU A 133 0.26 -0.37 -15.88
N ASN A 134 -0.27 0.48 -16.77
CA ASN A 134 0.49 1.60 -17.30
C ASN A 134 0.44 2.76 -16.29
N VAL A 135 1.55 2.97 -15.60
CA VAL A 135 1.61 3.98 -14.52
C VAL A 135 1.59 5.40 -15.10
N ALA A 136 2.25 5.63 -16.22
CA ALA A 136 2.28 6.93 -16.86
C ALA A 136 0.90 7.38 -17.38
N LYS A 137 0.13 6.44 -17.96
CA LYS A 137 -1.22 6.69 -18.49
C LYS A 137 -2.33 6.51 -17.45
N ALA A 138 -2.02 5.97 -16.29
CA ALA A 138 -2.98 5.65 -15.23
C ALA A 138 -4.12 4.74 -15.72
N GLU A 139 -3.76 3.64 -16.37
CA GLU A 139 -4.73 2.69 -16.90
C GLU A 139 -4.21 1.24 -16.83
N ILE A 140 -5.12 0.29 -16.68
CA ILE A 140 -4.81 -1.13 -16.89
C ILE A 140 -4.65 -1.35 -18.39
N SER A 141 -3.46 -1.78 -18.81
CA SER A 141 -3.19 -2.00 -20.23
C SER A 141 -3.49 -3.42 -20.68
N ASP A 142 -3.20 -4.42 -19.83
CA ASP A 142 -3.42 -5.83 -20.14
C ASP A 142 -3.69 -6.66 -18.87
N SER A 143 -4.30 -7.81 -19.08
CA SER A 143 -4.48 -8.84 -18.05
C SER A 143 -4.17 -10.20 -18.63
N TYR A 144 -3.19 -10.89 -18.05
CA TYR A 144 -2.73 -12.21 -18.51
C TYR A 144 -3.28 -13.27 -17.55
N ASN A 145 -4.37 -13.93 -17.97
CA ASN A 145 -4.96 -15.01 -17.18
C ASN A 145 -4.19 -16.31 -17.43
N LEU A 146 -3.41 -16.74 -16.46
CA LEU A 146 -2.61 -17.97 -16.51
C LEU A 146 -3.33 -19.17 -15.90
N ALA A 147 -4.49 -18.96 -15.29
CA ALA A 147 -5.28 -19.93 -14.55
C ALA A 147 -4.57 -20.53 -13.33
N PHE A 148 -3.58 -19.83 -12.79
CA PHE A 148 -2.93 -20.19 -11.55
C PHE A 148 -2.45 -18.91 -10.82
N PRO A 149 -2.25 -18.98 -9.50
CA PRO A 149 -1.77 -17.84 -8.74
C PRO A 149 -0.30 -17.57 -9.04
N VAL A 150 0.05 -16.29 -9.17
CA VAL A 150 1.42 -15.80 -9.36
C VAL A 150 1.85 -15.06 -8.10
N ASN A 151 3.03 -15.39 -7.58
CA ASN A 151 3.59 -14.77 -6.39
C ASN A 151 4.42 -13.54 -6.73
N TYR A 152 5.23 -13.61 -7.79
CA TYR A 152 5.95 -12.47 -8.34
C TYR A 152 6.23 -12.67 -9.83
N CYS A 153 6.54 -11.59 -10.53
CA CYS A 153 6.94 -11.62 -11.92
C CYS A 153 8.13 -10.70 -12.16
N TYR A 154 8.85 -10.94 -13.24
CA TYR A 154 9.97 -10.10 -13.66
C TYR A 154 10.21 -10.24 -15.15
N ILE A 155 10.89 -9.23 -15.70
CA ILE A 155 11.34 -9.24 -17.08
C ILE A 155 12.87 -9.40 -17.08
N GLU A 156 13.34 -10.39 -17.82
CA GLU A 156 14.75 -10.64 -18.01
C GLU A 156 15.02 -11.00 -19.46
N GLY A 157 15.93 -10.26 -20.10
CA GLY A 157 16.15 -10.40 -21.54
C GLY A 157 14.87 -10.15 -22.35
N ASN A 158 14.52 -11.11 -23.19
CA ASN A 158 13.34 -11.05 -24.07
C ASN A 158 12.12 -11.77 -23.50
N TYR A 159 12.11 -12.09 -22.21
CA TYR A 159 11.07 -12.87 -21.57
C TYR A 159 10.47 -12.17 -20.37
N ILE A 160 9.17 -12.40 -20.18
CA ILE A 160 8.48 -12.15 -18.92
C ILE A 160 8.32 -13.49 -18.19
N TYR A 161 8.63 -13.48 -16.89
CA TYR A 161 8.55 -14.65 -16.03
C TYR A 161 7.43 -14.46 -15.00
N ALA A 162 6.68 -15.53 -14.78
CA ALA A 162 5.67 -15.65 -13.73
C ALA A 162 6.10 -16.76 -12.76
N ALA A 163 6.37 -16.39 -11.52
CA ALA A 163 6.76 -17.32 -10.48
C ALA A 163 5.55 -17.68 -9.61
N SER A 164 5.20 -18.95 -9.59
CA SER A 164 4.08 -19.51 -8.87
C SER A 164 4.53 -20.59 -7.90
N GLU A 165 4.25 -20.39 -6.61
CA GLU A 165 4.56 -21.40 -5.59
C GLU A 165 3.88 -22.73 -5.87
N SER A 166 2.63 -22.70 -6.36
CA SER A 166 1.86 -23.91 -6.66
C SER A 166 2.18 -24.54 -8.01
N ASN A 167 2.62 -23.76 -9.02
CA ASN A 167 2.75 -24.21 -10.40
C ASN A 167 4.17 -24.17 -10.95
N GLY A 168 5.12 -23.56 -10.25
CA GLY A 168 6.50 -23.41 -10.70
C GLY A 168 6.75 -22.09 -11.44
N LEU A 169 7.89 -22.00 -12.12
CA LEU A 169 8.27 -20.85 -12.92
C LEU A 169 7.79 -21.03 -14.35
N TYR A 170 7.06 -20.04 -14.86
CA TYR A 170 6.61 -19.95 -16.25
C TYR A 170 7.21 -18.73 -16.93
N ARG A 171 7.33 -18.78 -18.24
CA ARG A 171 7.76 -17.63 -19.03
C ARG A 171 7.06 -17.56 -20.39
N ALA A 172 7.02 -16.37 -20.95
CA ALA A 172 6.62 -16.14 -22.33
C ALA A 172 7.55 -15.12 -22.97
N ALA A 173 7.79 -15.25 -24.28
CA ALA A 173 8.54 -14.26 -25.02
C ALA A 173 7.76 -12.94 -25.07
N LEU A 174 8.41 -11.81 -24.84
CA LEU A 174 7.78 -10.48 -24.91
C LEU A 174 7.23 -10.17 -26.30
N SER A 175 7.78 -10.80 -27.35
CA SER A 175 7.32 -10.69 -28.74
C SER A 175 6.08 -11.54 -29.05
N ALA A 176 5.71 -12.48 -28.15
CA ALA A 176 4.54 -13.35 -28.34
C ALA A 176 3.25 -12.64 -27.89
N ASN A 177 2.12 -13.21 -28.28
CA ASN A 177 0.83 -12.78 -27.74
C ASN A 177 0.69 -13.29 -26.29
N LEU A 178 0.91 -12.40 -25.33
CA LEU A 178 0.88 -12.73 -23.89
C LEU A 178 -0.55 -13.01 -23.38
N LEU A 179 -1.57 -12.64 -24.14
CA LEU A 179 -2.96 -12.99 -23.84
C LEU A 179 -3.27 -14.45 -24.13
N ASP A 180 -2.49 -15.09 -25.01
CA ASP A 180 -2.60 -16.50 -25.30
C ASP A 180 -1.81 -17.31 -24.27
N ARG A 181 -2.54 -18.04 -23.43
CA ARG A 181 -1.96 -18.86 -22.37
C ARG A 181 -0.99 -19.92 -22.89
N SER A 182 -1.20 -20.42 -24.10
CA SER A 182 -0.32 -21.43 -24.71
C SER A 182 1.09 -20.93 -24.99
N ASN A 183 1.31 -19.61 -25.03
CA ASN A 183 2.61 -18.99 -25.18
C ASN A 183 3.43 -18.95 -23.88
N TRP A 184 2.80 -19.28 -22.75
CA TRP A 184 3.47 -19.40 -21.47
C TRP A 184 3.89 -20.82 -21.22
N THR A 185 5.19 -21.06 -21.08
CA THR A 185 5.77 -22.38 -20.92
C THR A 185 6.55 -22.50 -19.62
N SER A 186 6.65 -23.71 -19.10
CA SER A 186 7.43 -23.99 -17.91
C SER A 186 8.90 -23.63 -18.12
N ALA A 187 9.48 -22.93 -17.17
CA ALA A 187 10.88 -22.45 -17.19
C ALA A 187 11.67 -22.89 -15.96
N GLY A 188 11.11 -23.75 -15.13
CA GLY A 188 11.80 -24.27 -13.95
C GLY A 188 10.95 -24.32 -12.69
N SER A 189 11.60 -24.45 -11.58
CA SER A 189 10.98 -24.50 -10.26
C SER A 189 10.78 -23.11 -9.69
N TYR A 190 9.79 -22.99 -8.80
CA TYR A 190 9.59 -21.77 -8.01
C TYR A 190 10.73 -21.59 -7.02
N VAL A 191 11.20 -20.36 -6.92
CA VAL A 191 12.16 -19.92 -5.90
C VAL A 191 11.53 -18.80 -5.11
N VAL A 192 11.55 -18.95 -3.78
CA VAL A 192 11.04 -17.89 -2.89
C VAL A 192 11.87 -16.62 -3.10
N ARG A 193 11.21 -15.50 -3.37
CA ARG A 193 11.81 -14.19 -3.44
C ARG A 193 11.50 -13.43 -2.16
N SER A 194 12.54 -13.14 -1.37
CA SER A 194 12.41 -12.25 -0.22
C SER A 194 12.45 -10.80 -0.69
N ARG A 195 11.41 -10.03 -0.37
CA ARG A 195 11.46 -8.57 -0.48
C ARG A 195 12.18 -8.03 0.74
N THR A 196 13.32 -7.37 0.52
CA THR A 196 14.11 -6.75 1.58
C THR A 196 14.07 -5.24 1.43
N MET A 197 13.75 -4.53 2.50
CA MET A 197 13.85 -3.08 2.56
C MET A 197 15.32 -2.66 2.48
N ALA A 198 15.60 -1.58 1.72
CA ALA A 198 16.93 -0.98 1.73
C ALA A 198 17.30 -0.53 3.15
N ALA A 199 18.42 -1.00 3.66
CA ALA A 199 18.79 -0.82 5.07
C ALA A 199 18.98 0.66 5.46
N ASP A 200 19.53 1.47 4.55
CA ASP A 200 19.71 2.91 4.73
C ASP A 200 18.37 3.65 4.79
N LEU A 201 17.42 3.31 3.92
CA LEU A 201 16.08 3.88 3.90
C LEU A 201 15.30 3.50 5.16
N LEU A 202 15.37 2.25 5.57
CA LEU A 202 14.73 1.79 6.80
C LEU A 202 15.31 2.49 8.04
N ALA A 203 16.64 2.64 8.11
CA ALA A 203 17.29 3.35 9.21
C ALA A 203 16.83 4.82 9.28
N GLN A 204 16.70 5.48 8.14
CA GLN A 204 16.17 6.85 8.09
C GLN A 204 14.71 6.90 8.54
N ALA A 205 13.87 6.00 8.04
CA ALA A 205 12.44 5.95 8.40
C ALA A 205 12.23 5.77 9.90
N LYS A 206 13.07 4.98 10.57
CA LYS A 206 13.02 4.77 12.03
C LYS A 206 13.32 6.03 12.86
N THR A 207 13.95 7.03 12.28
CA THR A 207 14.22 8.30 12.95
C THR A 207 13.07 9.31 12.84
N LEU A 208 12.08 9.02 11.98
CA LEU A 208 10.97 9.93 11.70
C LEU A 208 9.81 9.66 12.66
N ASN A 209 9.10 10.75 13.02
CA ASN A 209 7.92 10.66 13.88
C ASN A 209 6.76 11.44 13.24
N PRO A 210 5.89 10.75 12.46
CA PRO A 210 4.72 11.39 11.86
C PRO A 210 3.58 11.65 12.85
N GLY A 211 3.72 11.22 14.10
CA GLY A 211 2.66 11.28 15.12
C GLY A 211 1.64 10.14 14.95
N GLY A 212 0.60 10.18 15.76
CA GLY A 212 -0.51 9.23 15.70
C GLY A 212 -0.49 8.14 16.80
N PRO A 213 -1.57 7.37 16.90
CA PRO A 213 -1.69 6.30 17.89
C PRO A 213 -0.77 5.11 17.55
N LYS A 214 -0.59 4.20 18.51
CA LYS A 214 0.26 3.02 18.32
C LYS A 214 -0.33 1.97 17.39
N SER A 215 -1.64 1.97 17.17
CA SER A 215 -2.34 1.01 16.32
C SER A 215 -3.52 1.65 15.60
N ASN A 216 -3.81 1.19 14.39
CA ASN A 216 -5.01 1.56 13.62
C ASN A 216 -6.22 0.68 13.92
N THR A 217 -6.07 -0.32 14.77
CA THR A 217 -7.16 -1.22 15.15
C THR A 217 -7.88 -0.65 16.35
N PHE A 218 -9.02 0.02 16.13
CA PHE A 218 -9.87 0.59 17.15
C PHE A 218 -11.12 -0.27 17.31
N ILE A 219 -11.37 -0.77 18.53
CA ILE A 219 -12.59 -1.51 18.86
C ILE A 219 -13.62 -0.55 19.45
N TRP A 220 -13.17 0.41 20.20
CA TRP A 220 -14.02 1.36 20.89
C TRP A 220 -13.33 2.70 21.13
N THR A 221 -14.07 3.80 21.03
CA THR A 221 -13.57 5.15 21.31
C THR A 221 -14.53 5.89 22.22
N ASP A 222 -14.01 6.58 23.21
CA ASP A 222 -14.77 7.46 24.10
C ASP A 222 -14.06 8.78 24.30
N PHE A 223 -14.83 9.85 24.50
CA PHE A 223 -14.32 11.17 24.75
C PHE A 223 -14.74 11.64 26.13
N HIS A 224 -13.79 11.79 27.02
CA HIS A 224 -14.02 12.23 28.40
C HIS A 224 -12.94 13.21 28.88
N ASN A 225 -13.35 14.26 29.56
CA ASN A 225 -12.44 15.29 30.12
C ASN A 225 -11.43 15.85 29.10
N ASN A 226 -11.88 16.19 27.89
CA ASN A 226 -11.04 16.69 26.78
C ASN A 226 -9.93 15.72 26.33
N ARG A 227 -10.11 14.45 26.59
CA ARG A 227 -9.20 13.39 26.12
C ARG A 227 -9.98 12.38 25.29
N LEU A 228 -9.39 11.96 24.19
CA LEU A 228 -9.89 10.84 23.41
C LEU A 228 -9.22 9.55 23.90
N TYR A 229 -10.04 8.60 24.29
CA TYR A 229 -9.61 7.26 24.67
C TYR A 229 -9.96 6.31 23.54
N SER A 230 -9.01 5.49 23.14
CA SER A 230 -9.23 4.44 22.14
C SER A 230 -8.72 3.12 22.68
N THR A 231 -9.54 2.09 22.57
CA THR A 231 -9.14 0.73 22.89
C THR A 231 -8.87 -0.01 21.59
N GLY A 232 -7.69 -0.59 21.46
CA GLY A 232 -7.29 -1.42 20.34
C GLY A 232 -7.25 -2.88 20.72
N GLY A 233 -7.51 -3.75 19.78
CA GLY A 233 -7.41 -5.20 19.93
C GLY A 233 -7.85 -5.88 18.63
N ASN A 234 -7.47 -7.13 18.46
CA ASN A 234 -7.95 -7.92 17.35
C ASN A 234 -9.28 -8.58 17.75
N PHE A 235 -10.37 -8.12 17.18
CA PHE A 235 -11.63 -8.84 17.23
C PHE A 235 -11.74 -9.70 15.98
N ASN A 236 -11.48 -10.98 16.13
CA ASN A 236 -11.86 -11.98 15.14
C ASN A 236 -13.07 -12.72 15.68
N PRO A 237 -14.26 -12.56 15.12
CA PRO A 237 -15.47 -13.22 15.61
C PRO A 237 -15.39 -14.75 15.50
N ASP A 238 -14.50 -15.28 14.67
CA ASP A 238 -14.34 -16.71 14.43
C ASP A 238 -13.15 -17.34 15.17
N ALA A 239 -12.35 -16.56 15.88
CA ALA A 239 -11.22 -17.05 16.66
C ALA A 239 -11.36 -16.66 18.12
N ASN A 240 -11.31 -17.65 19.01
CA ASN A 240 -11.14 -17.47 20.46
C ASN A 240 -9.74 -16.91 20.76
N ASN A 241 -9.45 -15.71 20.29
CA ASN A 241 -8.15 -15.08 20.45
C ASN A 241 -8.18 -14.13 21.66
N TRP A 242 -8.01 -14.72 22.83
CA TRP A 242 -7.81 -14.03 24.10
C TRP A 242 -6.34 -13.61 24.33
N GLU A 243 -5.47 -13.80 23.32
CA GLU A 243 -4.01 -13.67 23.49
C GLU A 243 -3.47 -12.27 23.18
N ASN A 244 -4.25 -11.37 22.61
CA ASN A 244 -3.80 -10.00 22.39
C ASN A 244 -4.25 -9.09 23.54
N PRO A 245 -3.31 -8.56 24.34
CA PRO A 245 -3.67 -7.63 25.40
C PRO A 245 -4.36 -6.38 24.80
N GLY A 246 -5.48 -6.03 25.38
CA GLY A 246 -6.18 -4.79 25.04
C GLY A 246 -5.25 -3.60 25.31
N VAL A 247 -5.12 -2.73 24.33
CA VAL A 247 -4.34 -1.48 24.45
C VAL A 247 -5.31 -0.33 24.58
N VAL A 248 -5.19 0.45 25.66
CA VAL A 248 -5.88 1.74 25.78
C VAL A 248 -4.92 2.83 25.32
N GLN A 249 -5.33 3.60 24.34
CA GLN A 249 -4.58 4.75 23.84
C GLN A 249 -5.31 6.03 24.25
N VAL A 250 -4.58 7.03 24.65
CA VAL A 250 -5.14 8.31 25.09
C VAL A 250 -4.53 9.44 24.27
N LEU A 251 -5.37 10.17 23.57
CA LEU A 251 -4.97 11.39 22.87
C LEU A 251 -5.15 12.59 23.81
N GLN A 252 -4.08 13.33 24.03
CA GLN A 252 -4.11 14.59 24.78
C GLN A 252 -3.47 15.69 23.94
N GLY A 253 -4.26 16.65 23.48
CA GLY A 253 -3.82 17.59 22.46
C GLY A 253 -3.63 16.88 21.12
N ASP A 254 -2.42 16.92 20.57
CA ASP A 254 -2.04 16.22 19.32
C ASP A 254 -1.13 14.99 19.57
N ASP A 255 -0.88 14.63 20.84
CA ASP A 255 -0.01 13.51 21.22
C ASP A 255 -0.82 12.30 21.73
N TRP A 256 -0.35 11.09 21.34
CA TRP A 256 -0.93 9.80 21.74
C TRP A 256 -0.12 9.05 22.79
#